data_9505875ab75dc674723b80450fc504c0
#
_entry.id   9505875ab75dc674723b80450fc504c0
#
_cell.length_a   1.000
_cell.length_b   1.000
_cell.length_c   1.000
_cell.angle_alpha   90.00
_cell.angle_beta   90.00
_cell.angle_gamma   90.00
#
_symmetry.space_group_name_H-M   'P 1'
#
loop_
_entity.id
_entity.type
_entity.pdbx_description
1 polymer ?
#
loop_
_entity_poly.entity_id
_entity_poly.type
_entity_poly.pdbx_seq_one_letter_code
_entity_poly.pdbx_strand_id
1 'polypeptide(L)'
;MSGGSYYVPDQSRFPIFMAVSLFLLVMGASSTINNLDDPTSNSVYILYSGFACLFLTMFFWFRQVIKEHLAGLDSNQLKQSYVYGMAWFIFSEVMFFAAFFGALFYVRTLAVPWLAGEGSKGAAITAIELWPAFESSWPVMTTPDQGNEYDLADKSMAWPGWSKALLWLPLWNTIVLLSSSWTVHLAHL
;
A
#
# COMPACT_ATOMS: atom_id res chain seq x y z
N MET A 1 43.61 12.86 -9.47
CA MET A 1 42.46 12.02 -9.08
C MET A 1 42.61 11.75 -7.61
N SER A 2 41.95 12.56 -6.76
CA SER A 2 41.94 12.32 -5.33
C SER A 2 41.03 11.13 -5.05
N GLY A 3 41.61 10.00 -4.68
CA GLY A 3 40.85 8.86 -4.19
C GLY A 3 40.11 9.26 -2.91
N GLY A 4 38.89 9.74 -3.03
CA GLY A 4 38.04 9.97 -1.89
C GLY A 4 37.85 8.64 -1.16
N SER A 5 38.23 8.59 0.11
CA SER A 5 38.00 7.41 0.93
C SER A 5 36.51 7.06 0.93
N TYR A 6 36.18 5.84 0.58
CA TYR A 6 34.81 5.35 0.63
C TYR A 6 34.33 5.43 2.09
N TYR A 7 33.27 6.22 2.31
CA TYR A 7 32.65 6.30 3.62
C TYR A 7 31.66 5.12 3.77
N VAL A 8 31.89 4.33 4.77
CA VAL A 8 30.96 3.28 5.20
C VAL A 8 30.30 3.80 6.48
N PRO A 9 28.96 4.00 6.46
CA PRO A 9 28.23 4.39 7.66
C PRO A 9 28.43 3.38 8.80
N ASP A 10 28.50 3.87 10.03
CA ASP A 10 28.54 3.01 11.22
C ASP A 10 27.26 2.14 11.30
N GLN A 11 27.38 0.99 11.98
CA GLN A 11 26.23 0.11 12.19
C GLN A 11 25.12 0.83 12.95
N SER A 12 23.95 0.87 12.35
CA SER A 12 22.76 1.52 12.91
C SER A 12 21.76 0.47 13.42
N ARG A 13 21.07 0.81 14.51
CA ARG A 13 19.98 0.01 15.06
C ARG A 13 18.60 0.38 14.47
N PHE A 14 18.51 1.44 13.69
CA PHE A 14 17.24 1.91 13.13
C PHE A 14 16.52 0.87 12.27
N PRO A 15 17.20 0.04 11.44
CA PRO A 15 16.52 -1.01 10.68
C PRO A 15 15.77 -2.02 11.56
N ILE A 16 16.32 -2.37 12.72
CA ILE A 16 15.66 -3.30 13.66
C ILE A 16 14.42 -2.63 14.27
N PHE A 17 14.54 -1.38 14.72
CA PHE A 17 13.37 -0.64 15.25
C PHE A 17 12.31 -0.43 14.19
N MET A 18 12.70 -0.18 12.94
CA MET A 18 11.76 -0.08 11.82
C MET A 18 11.02 -1.39 11.59
N ALA A 19 11.73 -2.52 11.58
CA ALA A 19 11.13 -3.84 11.41
C ALA A 19 10.11 -4.16 12.52
N VAL A 20 10.45 -3.87 13.78
CA VAL A 20 9.52 -4.03 14.91
C VAL A 20 8.31 -3.11 14.78
N SER A 21 8.51 -1.86 14.40
CA SER A 21 7.41 -0.89 14.18
C SER A 21 6.45 -1.34 13.09
N LEU A 22 6.98 -1.81 11.96
CA LEU A 22 6.18 -2.36 10.86
C LEU A 22 5.44 -3.63 11.27
N PHE A 23 6.09 -4.50 12.03
CA PHE A 23 5.43 -5.70 12.55
C PHE A 23 4.24 -5.35 13.45
N LEU A 24 4.42 -4.44 14.40
CA LEU A 24 3.33 -3.95 15.28
C LEU A 24 2.20 -3.31 14.47
N LEU A 25 2.54 -2.54 13.43
CA LEU A 25 1.57 -1.87 12.58
C LEU A 25 0.73 -2.89 11.80
N VAL A 26 1.35 -3.88 11.16
CA VAL A 26 0.66 -4.92 10.40
C VAL A 26 -0.19 -5.81 11.32
N MET A 27 0.34 -6.21 12.46
CA MET A 27 -0.41 -6.98 13.46
C MET A 27 -1.59 -6.19 14.02
N GLY A 28 -1.38 -4.91 14.32
CA GLY A 28 -2.45 -4.02 14.79
C GLY A 28 -3.53 -3.81 13.73
N ALA A 29 -3.15 -3.57 12.48
CA ALA A 29 -4.08 -3.41 11.38
C ALA A 29 -4.91 -4.68 11.14
N SER A 30 -4.25 -5.84 11.05
CA SER A 30 -4.93 -7.13 10.88
C SER A 30 -5.89 -7.42 12.04
N SER A 31 -5.43 -7.23 13.28
CA SER A 31 -6.27 -7.44 14.45
C SER A 31 -7.46 -6.47 14.50
N THR A 32 -7.26 -5.20 14.12
CA THR A 32 -8.34 -4.21 14.09
C THR A 32 -9.39 -4.56 13.04
N ILE A 33 -8.97 -5.00 11.84
CA ILE A 33 -9.89 -5.41 10.78
C ILE A 33 -10.70 -6.64 11.19
N ASN A 34 -10.06 -7.62 11.85
CA ASN A 34 -10.74 -8.84 12.29
C ASN A 34 -11.71 -8.61 13.48
N ASN A 35 -11.55 -7.52 14.21
CA ASN A 35 -12.36 -7.20 15.40
C ASN A 35 -13.14 -5.89 15.25
N LEU A 36 -13.53 -5.52 14.02
CA LEU A 36 -14.31 -4.28 13.78
C LEU A 36 -15.63 -4.26 14.52
N ASP A 37 -16.25 -5.44 14.69
CA ASP A 37 -17.56 -5.60 15.35
C ASP A 37 -17.45 -5.79 16.88
N ASP A 38 -16.24 -5.90 17.43
CA ASP A 38 -16.02 -6.07 18.86
C ASP A 38 -15.52 -4.77 19.52
N PRO A 39 -16.41 -4.00 20.18
CA PRO A 39 -16.05 -2.75 20.83
C PRO A 39 -15.12 -2.93 22.06
N THR A 40 -14.93 -4.16 22.53
CA THR A 40 -14.06 -4.47 23.68
C THR A 40 -12.62 -4.77 23.26
N SER A 41 -12.37 -4.88 21.96
CA SER A 41 -11.06 -5.22 21.41
C SER A 41 -10.05 -4.08 21.62
N ASN A 42 -8.89 -4.44 22.16
CA ASN A 42 -7.73 -3.54 22.33
C ASN A 42 -6.84 -3.45 21.09
N SER A 43 -7.27 -3.99 19.97
CA SER A 43 -6.49 -4.07 18.71
C SER A 43 -6.06 -2.70 18.19
N VAL A 44 -6.90 -1.68 18.35
CA VAL A 44 -6.63 -0.30 17.92
C VAL A 44 -5.42 0.29 18.65
N TYR A 45 -5.19 -0.06 19.92
CA TYR A 45 -4.02 0.41 20.66
C TYR A 45 -2.71 -0.19 20.15
N ILE A 46 -2.75 -1.44 19.67
CA ILE A 46 -1.59 -2.05 19.00
C ILE A 46 -1.27 -1.30 17.70
N LEU A 47 -2.29 -0.97 16.92
CA LEU A 47 -2.14 -0.19 15.69
C LEU A 47 -1.53 1.19 15.97
N TYR A 48 -2.06 1.92 16.95
CA TYR A 48 -1.52 3.23 17.32
C TYR A 48 -0.10 3.15 17.88
N SER A 49 0.23 2.12 18.65
CA SER A 49 1.59 1.91 19.12
C SER A 49 2.56 1.64 17.96
N GLY A 50 2.13 0.87 16.95
CA GLY A 50 2.88 0.65 15.72
C GLY A 50 3.18 1.96 14.97
N PHE A 51 2.17 2.81 14.78
CA PHE A 51 2.35 4.13 14.18
C PHE A 51 3.28 5.02 15.01
N ALA A 52 3.09 5.08 16.31
CA ALA A 52 3.95 5.90 17.18
C ALA A 52 5.41 5.45 17.10
N CYS A 53 5.68 4.15 17.18
CA CYS A 53 7.02 3.59 17.02
C CYS A 53 7.62 3.88 15.64
N LEU A 54 6.82 3.77 14.59
CA LEU A 54 7.25 4.06 13.22
C LEU A 54 7.67 5.53 13.07
N PHE A 55 6.82 6.47 13.48
CA PHE A 55 7.13 7.90 13.37
C PHE A 55 8.34 8.30 14.21
N LEU A 56 8.46 7.79 15.44
CA LEU A 56 9.63 8.04 16.27
C LEU A 56 10.91 7.49 15.65
N THR A 57 10.87 6.27 15.14
CA THR A 57 12.03 5.66 14.46
C THR A 57 12.44 6.46 13.24
N MET A 58 11.49 6.85 12.39
CA MET A 58 11.75 7.68 11.21
C MET A 58 12.33 9.04 11.60
N PHE A 59 11.78 9.70 12.63
CA PHE A 59 12.26 11.00 13.09
C PHE A 59 13.73 10.94 13.53
N PHE A 60 14.09 9.96 14.35
CA PHE A 60 15.46 9.82 14.82
C PHE A 60 16.41 9.38 13.71
N TRP A 61 15.96 8.53 12.79
CA TRP A 61 16.76 8.10 11.65
C TRP A 61 17.06 9.26 10.72
N PHE A 62 16.07 10.04 10.31
CA PHE A 62 16.29 11.21 9.46
C PHE A 62 17.14 12.27 10.15
N ARG A 63 16.95 12.48 11.44
CA ARG A 63 17.82 13.37 12.21
C ARG A 63 19.29 12.91 12.16
N GLN A 64 19.54 11.61 12.22
CA GLN A 64 20.90 11.06 12.11
C GLN A 64 21.47 11.27 10.72
N VAL A 65 20.69 11.00 9.66
CA VAL A 65 21.11 11.23 8.26
C VAL A 65 21.46 12.70 8.01
N ILE A 66 20.65 13.62 8.53
CA ILE A 66 20.93 15.07 8.42
C ILE A 66 22.25 15.43 9.12
N LYS A 67 22.49 14.90 10.32
CA LYS A 67 23.74 15.14 11.04
C LYS A 67 24.97 14.64 10.29
N GLU A 68 24.88 13.45 9.71
CA GLU A 68 25.96 12.86 8.91
C GLU A 68 26.25 13.70 7.66
N HIS A 69 25.21 14.16 6.98
CA HIS A 69 25.34 15.05 5.82
C HIS A 69 26.00 16.38 6.19
N LEU A 70 25.55 17.02 7.28
CA LEU A 70 26.14 18.28 7.77
C LEU A 70 27.58 18.13 8.25
N ALA A 71 27.97 16.94 8.68
CA ALA A 71 29.35 16.61 9.04
C ALA A 71 30.25 16.34 7.82
N GLY A 72 29.70 16.41 6.59
CA GLY A 72 30.44 16.18 5.35
C GLY A 72 30.86 14.73 5.13
N LEU A 73 30.16 13.78 5.76
CA LEU A 73 30.45 12.34 5.66
C LEU A 73 29.85 11.68 4.41
N ASP A 74 29.45 12.47 3.43
CA ASP A 74 28.91 11.96 2.16
C ASP A 74 30.01 11.76 1.11
N SER A 75 29.90 10.68 0.33
CA SER A 75 30.75 10.37 -0.79
C SER A 75 29.95 10.30 -2.10
N ASN A 76 30.60 10.48 -3.23
CA ASN A 76 29.94 10.35 -4.54
C ASN A 76 29.35 8.93 -4.75
N GLN A 77 29.99 7.92 -4.19
CA GLN A 77 29.51 6.54 -4.26
C GLN A 77 28.24 6.35 -3.43
N LEU A 78 28.16 6.98 -2.24
CA LEU A 78 26.96 6.97 -1.40
C LEU A 78 25.80 7.67 -2.12
N LYS A 79 26.03 8.82 -2.75
CA LYS A 79 25.02 9.52 -3.58
C LYS A 79 24.51 8.64 -4.70
N GLN A 80 25.38 7.91 -5.39
CA GLN A 80 24.99 6.96 -6.43
C GLN A 80 24.16 5.80 -5.87
N SER A 81 24.47 5.30 -4.67
CA SER A 81 23.67 4.28 -3.99
C SER A 81 22.26 4.73 -3.66
N TYR A 82 22.08 6.00 -3.27
CA TYR A 82 20.73 6.57 -3.08
C TYR A 82 19.93 6.64 -4.38
N VAL A 83 20.58 7.00 -5.50
CA VAL A 83 19.92 7.01 -6.83
C VAL A 83 19.47 5.60 -7.21
N TYR A 84 20.31 4.59 -7.01
CA TYR A 84 19.93 3.21 -7.26
C TYR A 84 18.81 2.73 -6.30
N GLY A 85 18.87 3.11 -5.03
CA GLY A 85 17.81 2.83 -4.08
C GLY A 85 16.47 3.40 -4.51
N MET A 86 16.45 4.64 -5.01
CA MET A 86 15.25 5.26 -5.55
C MET A 86 14.74 4.55 -6.81
N ALA A 87 15.63 4.13 -7.71
CA ALA A 87 15.25 3.37 -8.90
C ALA A 87 14.60 2.03 -8.54
N TRP A 88 15.14 1.32 -7.55
CA TRP A 88 14.55 0.07 -7.05
C TRP A 88 13.21 0.30 -6.34
N PHE A 89 13.08 1.39 -5.61
CA PHE A 89 11.79 1.77 -4.99
C PHE A 89 10.73 2.01 -6.07
N ILE A 90 11.03 2.82 -7.09
CA ILE A 90 10.10 3.06 -8.20
C ILE A 90 9.74 1.75 -8.91
N PHE A 91 10.72 0.87 -9.13
CA PHE A 91 10.47 -0.43 -9.73
C PHE A 91 9.53 -1.28 -8.87
N SER A 92 9.71 -1.29 -7.55
CA SER A 92 8.83 -2.03 -6.64
C SER A 92 7.37 -1.52 -6.69
N GLU A 93 7.18 -0.20 -6.79
CA GLU A 93 5.84 0.39 -6.93
C GLU A 93 5.19 0.02 -8.27
N VAL A 94 5.95 0.02 -9.36
CA VAL A 94 5.46 -0.45 -10.66
C VAL A 94 5.04 -1.92 -10.58
N MET A 95 5.83 -2.76 -9.94
CA MET A 95 5.49 -4.19 -9.77
C MET A 95 4.29 -4.40 -8.85
N PHE A 96 4.12 -3.58 -7.81
CA PHE A 96 2.94 -3.58 -6.96
C PHE A 96 1.66 -3.33 -7.79
N PHE A 97 1.64 -2.27 -8.58
CA PHE A 97 0.51 -1.99 -9.47
C PHE A 97 0.30 -3.09 -10.53
N ALA A 98 1.38 -3.60 -11.11
CA ALA A 98 1.30 -4.67 -12.09
C ALA A 98 0.68 -5.94 -11.51
N ALA A 99 0.98 -6.29 -10.25
CA ALA A 99 0.38 -7.42 -9.56
C ALA A 99 -1.14 -7.25 -9.38
N PHE A 100 -1.58 -6.07 -8.90
CA PHE A 100 -3.01 -5.81 -8.70
C PHE A 100 -3.79 -5.72 -10.01
N PHE A 101 -3.28 -4.99 -11.00
CA PHE A 101 -3.93 -4.91 -12.31
C PHE A 101 -3.91 -6.25 -13.05
N GLY A 102 -2.83 -7.02 -12.91
CA GLY A 102 -2.73 -8.37 -13.44
C GLY A 102 -3.75 -9.32 -12.81
N ALA A 103 -3.90 -9.27 -11.49
CA ALA A 103 -4.91 -10.04 -10.76
C ALA A 103 -6.34 -9.63 -11.18
N LEU A 104 -6.61 -8.32 -11.27
CA LEU A 104 -7.90 -7.81 -11.73
C LEU A 104 -8.21 -8.28 -13.15
N PHE A 105 -7.24 -8.18 -14.06
CA PHE A 105 -7.38 -8.67 -15.43
C PHE A 105 -7.69 -10.16 -15.45
N TYR A 106 -6.91 -10.96 -14.70
CA TYR A 106 -7.12 -12.40 -14.62
C TYR A 106 -8.53 -12.76 -14.10
N VAL A 107 -8.95 -12.14 -13.00
CA VAL A 107 -10.26 -12.40 -12.41
C VAL A 107 -11.37 -12.04 -13.39
N ARG A 108 -11.31 -10.83 -13.97
CA ARG A 108 -12.37 -10.33 -14.84
C ARG A 108 -12.49 -11.06 -16.18
N THR A 109 -11.36 -11.44 -16.78
CA THR A 109 -11.34 -11.99 -18.14
C THR A 109 -11.26 -13.51 -18.20
N LEU A 110 -10.75 -14.15 -17.17
CA LEU A 110 -10.54 -15.59 -17.14
C LEU A 110 -11.33 -16.28 -16.02
N ALA A 111 -11.17 -15.85 -14.76
CA ALA A 111 -11.75 -16.58 -13.65
C ALA A 111 -13.28 -16.46 -13.59
N VAL A 112 -13.84 -15.25 -13.69
CA VAL A 112 -15.29 -15.03 -13.63
C VAL A 112 -16.03 -15.71 -14.79
N PRO A 113 -15.61 -15.54 -16.07
CA PRO A 113 -16.21 -16.28 -17.17
C PRO A 113 -16.09 -17.80 -17.02
N TRP A 114 -14.95 -18.29 -16.55
CA TRP A 114 -14.76 -19.72 -16.33
C TRP A 114 -15.68 -20.29 -15.25
N LEU A 115 -15.89 -19.55 -14.15
CA LEU A 115 -16.84 -19.95 -13.09
C LEU A 115 -18.29 -20.00 -13.60
N ALA A 116 -18.66 -19.10 -14.49
CA ALA A 116 -19.99 -19.07 -15.13
C ALA A 116 -20.15 -20.09 -16.27
N GLY A 117 -19.14 -20.91 -16.54
CA GLY A 117 -19.17 -21.90 -17.61
C GLY A 117 -18.92 -21.33 -19.02
N GLU A 118 -18.52 -20.06 -19.11
CA GLU A 118 -18.11 -19.41 -20.34
C GLU A 118 -16.63 -19.69 -20.61
N GLY A 119 -16.31 -20.39 -21.65
CA GLY A 119 -14.92 -20.67 -22.00
C GLY A 119 -14.73 -21.99 -22.70
N SER A 120 -13.47 -22.28 -23.08
CA SER A 120 -13.10 -23.51 -23.75
C SER A 120 -12.71 -24.61 -22.75
N LYS A 121 -12.86 -25.88 -23.14
CA LYS A 121 -12.30 -27.05 -22.44
C LYS A 121 -12.75 -27.23 -20.97
N GLY A 122 -14.00 -27.59 -20.76
CA GLY A 122 -14.49 -28.03 -19.46
C GLY A 122 -15.06 -26.91 -18.59
N ALA A 123 -15.03 -25.65 -19.02
CA ALA A 123 -15.67 -24.55 -18.31
C ALA A 123 -17.19 -24.78 -18.14
N ALA A 124 -17.84 -25.41 -19.10
CA ALA A 124 -19.25 -25.75 -18.98
C ALA A 124 -19.57 -26.66 -17.78
N ILE A 125 -18.62 -27.47 -17.33
CA ILE A 125 -18.79 -28.36 -16.17
C ILE A 125 -18.96 -27.53 -14.89
N THR A 126 -18.29 -26.39 -14.77
CA THR A 126 -18.40 -25.52 -13.59
C THR A 126 -19.80 -24.96 -13.43
N ALA A 127 -20.43 -24.53 -14.51
CA ALA A 127 -21.82 -24.07 -14.50
C ALA A 127 -22.82 -25.20 -14.28
N ILE A 128 -22.58 -26.41 -14.81
CA ILE A 128 -23.52 -27.52 -14.69
C ILE A 128 -23.44 -28.18 -13.32
N GLU A 129 -22.24 -28.45 -12.82
CA GLU A 129 -22.04 -29.30 -11.64
C GLU A 129 -21.75 -28.51 -10.36
N LEU A 130 -21.08 -27.34 -10.45
CA LEU A 130 -20.63 -26.60 -9.29
C LEU A 130 -21.48 -25.36 -9.02
N TRP A 131 -21.68 -24.51 -10.03
CA TRP A 131 -22.28 -23.19 -9.88
C TRP A 131 -23.39 -22.91 -10.90
N PRO A 132 -24.51 -23.67 -10.91
CA PRO A 132 -25.50 -23.60 -11.96
C PRO A 132 -26.26 -22.28 -12.04
N ALA A 133 -26.24 -21.49 -10.99
CA ALA A 133 -26.95 -20.22 -10.93
C ALA A 133 -25.99 -19.00 -10.96
N PHE A 134 -24.68 -19.22 -11.15
CA PHE A 134 -23.72 -18.14 -11.22
C PHE A 134 -23.65 -17.57 -12.65
N GLU A 135 -23.84 -16.25 -12.76
CA GLU A 135 -23.72 -15.51 -14.01
C GLU A 135 -22.45 -14.66 -14.04
N SER A 136 -21.80 -14.61 -15.19
CA SER A 136 -20.61 -13.76 -15.41
C SER A 136 -21.03 -12.29 -15.52
N SER A 137 -21.10 -11.62 -14.40
CA SER A 137 -21.42 -10.20 -14.31
C SER A 137 -20.26 -9.41 -13.70
N TRP A 138 -20.14 -8.13 -14.02
CA TRP A 138 -19.16 -7.25 -13.43
C TRP A 138 -19.79 -5.92 -12.99
N PRO A 139 -19.56 -5.46 -11.74
CA PRO A 139 -18.82 -6.13 -10.67
C PRO A 139 -19.53 -7.39 -10.16
N VAL A 140 -18.74 -8.35 -9.65
CA VAL A 140 -19.28 -9.59 -9.05
C VAL A 140 -19.81 -9.25 -7.66
N MET A 141 -21.13 -9.28 -7.51
CA MET A 141 -21.80 -8.91 -6.26
C MET A 141 -22.31 -10.12 -5.46
N THR A 142 -22.32 -11.29 -6.08
CA THR A 142 -22.72 -12.55 -5.45
C THR A 142 -21.60 -13.56 -5.54
N THR A 143 -21.43 -14.38 -4.51
CA THR A 143 -20.48 -15.51 -4.56
C THR A 143 -21.02 -16.60 -5.48
N PRO A 144 -20.17 -17.43 -6.10
CA PRO A 144 -20.61 -18.49 -7.01
C PRO A 144 -21.58 -19.48 -6.36
N ASP A 145 -21.44 -19.75 -5.05
CA ASP A 145 -22.32 -20.58 -4.25
C ASP A 145 -23.63 -19.87 -3.83
N GLN A 146 -23.78 -18.58 -4.21
CA GLN A 146 -24.90 -17.71 -3.80
C GLN A 146 -25.09 -17.57 -2.28
N GLY A 147 -24.11 -17.98 -1.51
CA GLY A 147 -24.13 -17.90 -0.05
C GLY A 147 -24.01 -16.48 0.49
N ASN A 148 -23.40 -15.58 -0.28
CA ASN A 148 -23.22 -14.18 0.12
C ASN A 148 -23.55 -13.25 -1.06
N GLU A 149 -24.32 -12.23 -0.76
CA GLU A 149 -24.62 -11.11 -1.64
C GLU A 149 -23.99 -9.85 -1.05
N TYR A 150 -23.35 -9.05 -1.90
CA TYR A 150 -22.67 -7.80 -1.51
C TYR A 150 -23.34 -6.62 -2.19
N ASP A 151 -23.52 -5.56 -1.45
CA ASP A 151 -23.97 -4.29 -2.00
C ASP A 151 -22.85 -3.62 -2.80
N LEU A 152 -23.23 -2.91 -3.85
CA LEU A 152 -22.30 -2.01 -4.54
C LEU A 152 -21.77 -0.99 -3.54
N ALA A 153 -20.45 -0.79 -3.55
CA ALA A 153 -19.83 0.24 -2.74
C ALA A 153 -20.58 1.57 -2.91
N ASP A 154 -20.92 2.18 -1.79
CA ASP A 154 -21.58 3.49 -1.78
C ASP A 154 -20.81 4.45 -2.68
N LYS A 155 -21.51 5.40 -3.29
CA LYS A 155 -20.93 6.44 -4.16
C LYS A 155 -19.97 7.39 -3.42
N SER A 156 -19.23 6.87 -2.45
CA SER A 156 -18.27 7.61 -1.61
C SER A 156 -17.16 8.31 -2.42
N MET A 157 -16.85 7.78 -3.60
CA MET A 157 -15.89 8.38 -4.54
C MET A 157 -16.54 9.38 -5.51
N ALA A 158 -17.86 9.44 -5.59
CA ALA A 158 -18.55 10.44 -6.38
C ALA A 158 -18.42 11.83 -5.75
N TRP A 159 -18.43 12.86 -6.58
CA TRP A 159 -18.38 14.25 -6.08
C TRP A 159 -19.59 14.58 -5.18
N PRO A 160 -19.38 14.92 -3.91
CA PRO A 160 -20.48 15.11 -2.94
C PRO A 160 -21.14 16.48 -3.00
N GLY A 161 -20.71 17.37 -3.91
CA GLY A 161 -21.11 18.76 -3.98
C GLY A 161 -20.26 19.66 -3.08
N TRP A 162 -20.36 20.99 -3.31
CA TRP A 162 -19.52 21.99 -2.63
C TRP A 162 -19.71 22.01 -1.11
N SER A 163 -20.93 21.74 -0.63
CA SER A 163 -21.25 21.76 0.81
C SER A 163 -20.56 20.66 1.62
N LYS A 164 -20.20 19.54 0.98
CA LYS A 164 -19.55 18.38 1.62
C LYS A 164 -18.13 18.14 1.09
N ALA A 165 -17.59 19.05 0.28
CA ALA A 165 -16.28 18.90 -0.34
C ALA A 165 -15.15 18.65 0.67
N LEU A 166 -15.19 19.32 1.83
CA LEU A 166 -14.18 19.16 2.89
C LEU A 166 -14.23 17.79 3.59
N LEU A 167 -15.31 17.04 3.45
CA LEU A 167 -15.44 15.68 3.98
C LEU A 167 -15.07 14.61 2.93
N TRP A 168 -14.78 15.04 1.71
CA TRP A 168 -14.50 14.15 0.61
C TRP A 168 -13.03 13.70 0.61
N LEU A 169 -12.80 12.42 0.86
CA LEU A 169 -11.45 11.84 0.98
C LEU A 169 -10.56 12.09 -0.24
N PRO A 170 -11.02 11.97 -1.51
CA PRO A 170 -10.21 12.25 -2.69
C PRO A 170 -9.67 13.69 -2.75
N LEU A 171 -10.40 14.67 -2.23
CA LEU A 171 -9.90 16.05 -2.14
C LEU A 171 -8.69 16.14 -1.22
N TRP A 172 -8.78 15.56 -0.02
CA TRP A 172 -7.67 15.55 0.92
C TRP A 172 -6.46 14.80 0.38
N ASN A 173 -6.68 13.68 -0.29
CA ASN A 173 -5.61 12.93 -0.95
C ASN A 173 -4.88 13.81 -1.99
N THR A 174 -5.63 14.55 -2.81
CA THR A 174 -5.05 15.48 -3.79
C THR A 174 -4.27 16.61 -3.13
N ILE A 175 -4.82 17.22 -2.07
CA ILE A 175 -4.14 18.28 -1.32
C ILE A 175 -2.82 17.77 -0.73
N VAL A 176 -2.83 16.61 -0.12
CA VAL A 176 -1.61 15.99 0.47
C VAL A 176 -0.58 15.68 -0.62
N LEU A 177 -0.98 15.15 -1.76
CA LEU A 177 -0.07 14.87 -2.87
C LEU A 177 0.56 16.15 -3.44
N LEU A 178 -0.23 17.20 -3.65
CA LEU A 178 0.29 18.48 -4.14
C LEU A 178 1.22 19.14 -3.12
N SER A 179 0.88 19.10 -1.84
CA SER A 179 1.74 19.62 -0.78
C SER A 179 3.05 18.84 -0.67
N SER A 180 3.01 17.51 -0.83
CA SER A 180 4.20 16.66 -0.89
C SER A 180 5.09 17.01 -2.08
N SER A 181 4.52 17.22 -3.26
CA SER A 181 5.26 17.67 -4.45
C SER A 181 5.95 19.02 -4.21
N TRP A 182 5.24 19.97 -3.58
CA TRP A 182 5.79 21.27 -3.23
C TRP A 182 6.97 21.17 -2.24
N THR A 183 6.83 20.36 -1.19
CA THR A 183 7.90 20.18 -0.20
C THR A 183 9.15 19.50 -0.79
N VAL A 184 8.98 18.55 -1.72
CA VAL A 184 10.10 17.95 -2.45
C VAL A 184 10.79 19.00 -3.33
N HIS A 185 10.03 19.86 -4.00
CA HIS A 185 10.61 20.94 -4.80
C HIS A 185 11.45 21.90 -3.94
N LEU A 186 10.92 22.30 -2.77
CA LEU A 186 11.68 23.15 -1.83
C LEU A 186 12.96 22.48 -1.29
N ALA A 187 12.92 21.16 -1.10
CA ALA A 187 14.09 20.41 -0.65
C ALA A 187 15.19 20.30 -1.74
N HIS A 188 14.83 20.47 -3.00
CA HIS A 188 15.76 20.43 -4.14
C HIS A 188 16.43 21.78 -4.43
N LEU A 189 15.83 22.90 -3.99
CA LEU A 189 16.40 24.25 -4.11
C LEU A 189 17.52 24.48 -3.09
#